data_50462a2306aa39e864b6e3df164a5764
#
_entry.id   50462a2306aa39e864b6e3df164a5764
#
_cell.length_a   1.000
_cell.length_b   1.000
_cell.length_c   1.000
_cell.angle_alpha   90.00
_cell.angle_beta   90.00
_cell.angle_gamma   90.00
#
_symmetry.space_group_name_H-M   'P 1'
#
loop_
_entity.id
_entity.type
_entity.pdbx_description
1 polymer ?
#
loop_
_entity_poly.entity_id
_entity_poly.type
_entity_poly.pdbx_seq_one_letter_code
_entity_poly.pdbx_strand_id
1 'polypeptide(L)'
;MTTTLEPTTTTTTIAGPPAGLATTQGQHSARSVTTAGVLRSEWVKLRSVRSSTTTLLASAGTMVFIGAAAAALNGGLLATSLDEGGAAVEDPTATVLGGAMLVPLIIGILGVMAMTSEYATGTIRATMTFVPKRLPVLWSKAAALVAMTLPVMIAATLATFFIGQALLGAGDLDVATAGLGDPGVLRAVLGTAVYLTGITVIGLALGTLLRGTAAGISALFGLVFLIPILGSLLLPASLQDNVLPYLPSNAATSFTSVVPTPDLLGAGAGAAVFAAWVVLPVLAAAVALKRRPV
;
A
#
# COMPACT_ATOMS: atom_id res chain seq x y z
N MET A 1 -8.65 89.48 -16.27
CA MET A 1 -9.90 88.80 -15.85
C MET A 1 -9.55 87.42 -15.40
N THR A 2 -9.34 87.25 -14.12
CA THR A 2 -8.91 85.97 -13.52
C THR A 2 -10.09 85.46 -12.73
N THR A 3 -10.68 84.36 -13.23
CA THR A 3 -11.84 83.71 -12.57
C THR A 3 -11.34 82.57 -11.69
N THR A 4 -11.44 82.76 -10.40
CA THR A 4 -11.10 81.76 -9.38
C THR A 4 -12.31 80.88 -9.19
N LEU A 5 -12.13 79.55 -9.43
CA LEU A 5 -13.12 78.56 -9.12
C LEU A 5 -12.84 77.97 -7.71
N GLU A 6 -13.79 78.19 -6.80
CA GLU A 6 -13.80 77.50 -5.48
C GLU A 6 -14.19 76.01 -5.59
N PRO A 7 -13.56 75.12 -4.85
CA PRO A 7 -13.97 73.78 -4.81
C PRO A 7 -15.13 73.54 -3.82
N THR A 8 -16.28 73.16 -4.32
CA THR A 8 -17.44 72.78 -3.51
C THR A 8 -17.20 71.41 -2.91
N THR A 9 -16.95 71.31 -1.61
CA THR A 9 -16.80 70.08 -0.88
C THR A 9 -18.18 69.45 -0.56
N THR A 10 -18.62 68.45 -1.31
CA THR A 10 -19.84 67.77 -1.05
C THR A 10 -19.56 66.70 0.02
N THR A 11 -19.98 66.92 1.25
CA THR A 11 -19.89 65.91 2.34
C THR A 11 -21.00 64.92 2.17
N THR A 12 -20.66 63.73 1.63
CA THR A 12 -21.57 62.58 1.58
C THR A 12 -21.65 61.93 2.96
N THR A 13 -22.72 62.18 3.68
CA THR A 13 -23.01 61.51 4.95
C THR A 13 -23.40 60.04 4.64
N ILE A 14 -22.47 59.12 4.88
CA ILE A 14 -22.74 57.67 4.79
C ILE A 14 -23.60 57.29 5.97
N ALA A 15 -24.87 56.98 5.73
CA ALA A 15 -25.76 56.46 6.75
C ALA A 15 -25.17 55.10 7.25
N GLY A 16 -24.99 55.03 8.56
CA GLY A 16 -24.52 53.78 9.22
C GLY A 16 -25.50 52.65 8.98
N PRO A 17 -25.02 51.40 9.04
CA PRO A 17 -25.86 50.22 8.83
C PRO A 17 -26.97 50.17 9.88
N PRO A 18 -28.19 49.70 9.52
CA PRO A 18 -29.33 49.63 10.43
C PRO A 18 -29.00 48.73 11.62
N ALA A 19 -29.14 49.28 12.81
CA ALA A 19 -29.06 48.51 14.07
C ALA A 19 -30.24 47.55 14.11
N GLY A 20 -29.98 46.25 13.83
CA GLY A 20 -31.02 45.23 13.93
C GLY A 20 -30.74 43.89 13.25
N LEU A 21 -29.60 43.68 12.58
CA LEU A 21 -29.19 42.35 12.20
C LEU A 21 -28.40 41.75 13.38
N ALA A 22 -29.13 41.19 14.35
CA ALA A 22 -28.57 40.23 15.26
C ALA A 22 -28.04 39.07 14.38
N THR A 23 -26.74 39.07 14.09
CA THR A 23 -26.04 37.94 13.59
C THR A 23 -26.26 36.83 14.61
N THR A 24 -27.22 35.95 14.36
CA THR A 24 -27.26 34.62 14.93
C THR A 24 -25.97 33.94 14.47
N GLN A 25 -24.87 34.27 15.12
CA GLN A 25 -23.71 33.39 15.17
C GLN A 25 -24.23 32.11 15.83
N GLY A 26 -24.77 31.21 14.98
CA GLY A 26 -25.01 29.85 15.38
C GLY A 26 -23.70 29.38 16.03
N GLN A 27 -23.74 29.22 17.34
CA GLN A 27 -22.74 28.46 18.07
C GLN A 27 -22.75 27.07 17.44
N HIS A 28 -22.00 26.92 16.30
CA HIS A 28 -21.54 25.62 15.91
C HIS A 28 -20.66 25.17 17.07
N SER A 29 -21.29 24.50 18.06
CA SER A 29 -20.58 23.76 19.07
C SER A 29 -19.51 22.98 18.32
N ALA A 30 -18.25 23.34 18.57
CA ALA A 30 -17.11 22.67 17.97
C ALA A 30 -17.23 21.18 18.35
N ARG A 31 -17.88 20.40 17.49
CA ARG A 31 -17.97 18.96 17.66
C ARG A 31 -16.54 18.49 17.75
N SER A 32 -16.17 17.99 18.91
CA SER A 32 -14.84 17.46 19.14
C SER A 32 -14.57 16.42 18.06
N VAL A 33 -13.49 16.61 17.31
CA VAL A 33 -13.11 15.70 16.23
C VAL A 33 -12.84 14.34 16.86
N THR A 34 -13.73 13.38 16.64
CA THR A 34 -13.58 12.01 17.16
C THR A 34 -12.71 11.20 16.22
N THR A 35 -11.92 10.27 16.76
CA THR A 35 -11.10 9.34 15.95
C THR A 35 -11.92 8.55 14.94
N ALA A 36 -13.15 8.18 15.31
CA ALA A 36 -14.11 7.53 14.41
C ALA A 36 -14.52 8.43 13.23
N GLY A 37 -14.69 9.74 13.47
CA GLY A 37 -14.97 10.71 12.42
C GLY A 37 -13.82 10.86 11.45
N VAL A 38 -12.58 10.87 11.95
CA VAL A 38 -11.37 10.91 11.11
C VAL A 38 -11.25 9.63 10.27
N LEU A 39 -11.44 8.46 10.87
CA LEU A 39 -11.40 7.19 10.15
C LEU A 39 -12.46 7.14 9.04
N ARG A 40 -13.69 7.55 9.34
CA ARG A 40 -14.76 7.61 8.33
C ARG A 40 -14.42 8.56 7.18
N SER A 41 -13.80 9.70 7.46
CA SER A 41 -13.39 10.65 6.43
C SER A 41 -12.30 10.07 5.52
N GLU A 42 -11.29 9.39 6.11
CA GLU A 42 -10.24 8.73 5.35
C GLU A 42 -10.77 7.57 4.48
N TRP A 43 -11.71 6.79 5.03
CA TRP A 43 -12.39 5.73 4.28
C TRP A 43 -13.13 6.27 3.06
N VAL A 44 -13.91 7.35 3.24
CA VAL A 44 -14.65 8.00 2.13
C VAL A 44 -13.69 8.56 1.10
N LYS A 45 -12.59 9.21 1.52
CA LYS A 45 -11.54 9.71 0.60
C LYS A 45 -10.97 8.58 -0.27
N LEU A 46 -10.52 7.48 0.35
CA LEU A 46 -9.93 6.36 -0.38
C LEU A 46 -10.90 5.74 -1.38
N ARG A 47 -12.17 5.61 -1.01
CA ARG A 47 -13.19 5.03 -1.87
C ARG A 47 -13.66 5.97 -2.98
N SER A 48 -13.65 7.28 -2.76
CA SER A 48 -14.09 8.27 -3.75
C SER A 48 -13.02 8.60 -4.79
N VAL A 49 -11.75 8.39 -4.48
CA VAL A 49 -10.63 8.65 -5.41
C VAL A 49 -10.51 7.50 -6.40
N ARG A 50 -10.87 7.78 -7.67
CA ARG A 50 -10.83 6.78 -8.75
C ARG A 50 -9.46 6.11 -8.89
N SER A 51 -8.36 6.84 -8.72
CA SER A 51 -7.02 6.27 -8.81
C SER A 51 -6.76 5.20 -7.75
N SER A 52 -7.25 5.36 -6.53
CA SER A 52 -7.09 4.35 -5.47
C SER A 52 -7.80 3.04 -5.83
N THR A 53 -9.05 3.14 -6.32
CA THR A 53 -9.81 1.96 -6.73
C THR A 53 -9.20 1.30 -7.96
N THR A 54 -8.78 2.08 -8.97
CA THR A 54 -8.14 1.52 -10.17
C THR A 54 -6.81 0.87 -9.86
N THR A 55 -5.97 1.45 -9.01
CA THR A 55 -4.69 0.83 -8.59
C THR A 55 -4.94 -0.47 -7.83
N LEU A 56 -5.94 -0.51 -6.96
CA LEU A 56 -6.28 -1.72 -6.20
C LEU A 56 -6.79 -2.84 -7.11
N LEU A 57 -7.69 -2.51 -8.05
CA LEU A 57 -8.19 -3.46 -9.05
C LEU A 57 -7.09 -3.91 -10.01
N ALA A 58 -6.21 -3.01 -10.43
CA ALA A 58 -5.05 -3.34 -11.24
C ALA A 58 -4.11 -4.32 -10.49
N SER A 59 -3.87 -4.08 -9.20
CA SER A 59 -3.07 -5.02 -8.37
C SER A 59 -3.71 -6.41 -8.30
N ALA A 60 -5.03 -6.46 -8.06
CA ALA A 60 -5.77 -7.72 -8.01
C ALA A 60 -5.78 -8.43 -9.37
N GLY A 61 -6.03 -7.68 -10.45
CA GLY A 61 -6.01 -8.21 -11.82
C GLY A 61 -4.62 -8.72 -12.23
N THR A 62 -3.56 -7.98 -11.89
CA THR A 62 -2.17 -8.40 -12.14
C THR A 62 -1.84 -9.69 -11.35
N MET A 63 -2.30 -9.79 -10.10
CA MET A 63 -2.11 -11.00 -9.29
C MET A 63 -2.71 -12.23 -9.98
N VAL A 64 -3.98 -12.13 -10.38
CA VAL A 64 -4.69 -13.23 -11.06
C VAL A 64 -4.08 -13.54 -12.41
N PHE A 65 -3.77 -12.50 -13.21
CA PHE A 65 -3.23 -12.67 -14.56
C PHE A 65 -1.86 -13.37 -14.54
N ILE A 66 -0.94 -12.89 -13.70
CA ILE A 66 0.42 -13.48 -13.65
C ILE A 66 0.36 -14.89 -13.07
N GLY A 67 -0.45 -15.11 -12.03
CA GLY A 67 -0.61 -16.44 -11.43
C GLY A 67 -1.22 -17.44 -12.42
N ALA A 68 -2.25 -17.03 -13.15
CA ALA A 68 -2.85 -17.86 -14.19
C ALA A 68 -1.88 -18.15 -15.35
N ALA A 69 -1.12 -17.13 -15.78
CA ALA A 69 -0.11 -17.31 -16.83
C ALA A 69 1.01 -18.25 -16.39
N ALA A 70 1.50 -18.11 -15.15
CA ALA A 70 2.51 -18.99 -14.58
C ALA A 70 1.99 -20.44 -14.50
N ALA A 71 0.76 -20.63 -14.06
CA ALA A 71 0.12 -21.94 -14.00
C ALA A 71 -0.05 -22.57 -15.39
N ALA A 72 -0.51 -21.80 -16.37
CA ALA A 72 -0.70 -22.27 -17.75
C ALA A 72 0.62 -22.65 -18.42
N LEU A 73 1.69 -21.92 -18.18
CA LEU A 73 3.04 -22.23 -18.68
C LEU A 73 3.58 -23.51 -18.02
N ASN A 74 3.54 -23.59 -16.69
CA ASN A 74 4.09 -24.74 -15.96
C ASN A 74 3.20 -25.99 -16.09
N GLY A 75 1.91 -25.85 -16.34
CA GLY A 75 0.99 -26.96 -16.63
C GLY A 75 1.08 -27.51 -18.06
N GLY A 76 1.82 -26.84 -18.94
CA GLY A 76 1.96 -27.25 -20.35
C GLY A 76 0.82 -26.81 -21.28
N LEU A 77 -0.15 -26.03 -20.80
CA LEU A 77 -1.23 -25.49 -21.64
C LEU A 77 -0.73 -24.49 -22.70
N LEU A 78 0.37 -23.81 -22.42
CA LEU A 78 1.05 -22.87 -23.31
C LEU A 78 2.45 -23.42 -23.63
N ALA A 79 2.54 -24.66 -24.14
CA ALA A 79 3.79 -25.25 -24.54
C ALA A 79 4.46 -24.40 -25.63
N THR A 80 5.50 -23.67 -25.27
CA THR A 80 6.41 -23.06 -26.24
C THR A 80 7.48 -24.09 -26.55
N SER A 81 7.85 -24.22 -27.81
CA SER A 81 8.90 -25.11 -28.32
C SER A 81 10.31 -24.89 -27.72
N LEU A 82 10.40 -24.10 -26.68
CA LEU A 82 11.64 -23.75 -26.00
C LEU A 82 11.87 -24.55 -24.70
N ASP A 83 10.90 -25.36 -24.27
CA ASP A 83 10.96 -26.08 -23.00
C ASP A 83 10.76 -27.58 -23.20
N GLU A 84 11.79 -28.26 -23.72
CA GLU A 84 11.83 -29.74 -23.79
C GLU A 84 12.10 -30.40 -22.42
N GLY A 85 12.20 -29.63 -21.36
CA GLY A 85 12.41 -30.10 -20.01
C GLY A 85 11.50 -29.38 -19.05
N GLY A 86 10.24 -29.78 -18.92
CA GLY A 86 9.35 -29.25 -17.90
C GLY A 86 10.04 -29.28 -16.54
N ALA A 87 10.37 -28.10 -16.02
CA ALA A 87 10.94 -27.99 -14.68
C ALA A 87 9.93 -28.58 -13.71
N ALA A 88 10.36 -29.53 -12.88
CA ALA A 88 9.51 -30.10 -11.85
C ALA A 88 8.98 -28.95 -10.97
N VAL A 89 7.66 -28.81 -10.90
CA VAL A 89 7.03 -27.79 -10.05
C VAL A 89 7.12 -28.27 -8.62
N GLU A 90 8.15 -27.82 -7.90
CA GLU A 90 8.39 -28.24 -6.50
C GLU A 90 7.32 -27.67 -5.55
N ASP A 91 6.85 -26.45 -5.78
CA ASP A 91 5.79 -25.78 -5.01
C ASP A 91 4.69 -25.26 -5.95
N PRO A 92 3.62 -26.04 -6.19
CA PRO A 92 2.49 -25.60 -7.01
C PRO A 92 1.81 -24.33 -6.48
N THR A 93 1.82 -24.13 -5.16
CA THR A 93 1.22 -22.95 -4.53
C THR A 93 2.06 -21.70 -4.79
N ALA A 94 3.38 -21.80 -4.64
CA ALA A 94 4.28 -20.68 -4.92
C ALA A 94 4.24 -20.31 -6.42
N THR A 95 4.16 -21.30 -7.30
CA THR A 95 4.04 -21.09 -8.75
C THR A 95 2.81 -20.25 -9.10
N VAL A 96 1.62 -20.67 -8.62
CA VAL A 96 0.38 -19.92 -8.91
C VAL A 96 0.32 -18.57 -8.20
N LEU A 97 0.98 -18.41 -7.07
CA LEU A 97 1.09 -17.12 -6.38
C LEU A 97 2.22 -16.22 -6.92
N GLY A 98 2.87 -16.60 -8.02
CA GLY A 98 3.99 -15.87 -8.64
C GLY A 98 3.69 -14.40 -8.97
N GLY A 99 2.41 -14.03 -9.10
CA GLY A 99 1.98 -12.63 -9.19
C GLY A 99 2.43 -11.77 -8.01
N ALA A 100 2.66 -12.37 -6.85
CA ALA A 100 3.20 -11.69 -5.67
C ALA A 100 4.61 -11.10 -5.88
N MET A 101 5.28 -11.43 -6.97
CA MET A 101 6.57 -10.83 -7.34
C MET A 101 6.41 -9.38 -7.82
N LEU A 102 5.42 -9.05 -8.66
CA LEU A 102 5.26 -7.71 -9.25
C LEU A 102 4.20 -6.83 -8.54
N VAL A 103 3.16 -7.45 -7.97
CA VAL A 103 2.06 -6.73 -7.32
C VAL A 103 2.51 -5.79 -6.20
N PRO A 104 3.57 -6.09 -5.41
CA PRO A 104 4.10 -5.18 -4.39
C PRO A 104 4.42 -3.79 -4.91
N LEU A 105 4.90 -3.66 -6.17
CA LEU A 105 5.14 -2.35 -6.78
C LEU A 105 3.84 -1.57 -6.96
N ILE A 106 2.84 -2.21 -7.56
CA ILE A 106 1.58 -1.55 -7.90
C ILE A 106 0.84 -1.15 -6.62
N ILE A 107 0.68 -2.09 -5.69
CA ILE A 107 -0.08 -1.83 -4.46
C ILE A 107 0.68 -0.92 -3.49
N GLY A 108 2.02 -0.97 -3.51
CA GLY A 108 2.85 -0.09 -2.70
C GLY A 108 2.77 1.38 -3.14
N ILE A 109 2.60 1.64 -4.45
CA ILE A 109 2.31 2.99 -4.97
C ILE A 109 1.02 3.54 -4.37
N LEU A 110 -0.02 2.73 -4.20
CA LEU A 110 -1.26 3.13 -3.52
C LEU A 110 -0.95 3.65 -2.11
N GLY A 111 -0.12 2.95 -1.35
CA GLY A 111 0.31 3.36 -0.02
C GLY A 111 1.06 4.70 -0.03
N VAL A 112 2.05 4.85 -0.92
CA VAL A 112 2.82 6.09 -1.06
C VAL A 112 1.89 7.25 -1.42
N MET A 113 1.04 7.08 -2.44
CA MET A 113 0.14 8.14 -2.91
C MET A 113 -0.91 8.53 -1.88
N ALA A 114 -1.32 7.62 -1.01
CA ALA A 114 -2.31 7.92 0.03
C ALA A 114 -1.88 9.08 0.95
N MET A 115 -0.58 9.32 1.09
CA MET A 115 -0.06 10.44 1.88
C MET A 115 0.53 11.54 1.00
N THR A 116 1.29 11.19 -0.05
CA THR A 116 2.01 12.20 -0.84
C THR A 116 1.09 13.06 -1.68
N SER A 117 -0.10 12.59 -2.07
CA SER A 117 -1.12 13.41 -2.74
C SER A 117 -1.60 14.57 -1.86
N GLU A 118 -1.69 14.38 -0.55
CA GLU A 118 -2.07 15.46 0.38
C GLU A 118 -0.94 16.50 0.55
N TYR A 119 0.33 16.07 0.47
CA TYR A 119 1.44 17.01 0.43
C TYR A 119 1.47 17.79 -0.87
N ALA A 120 1.27 17.13 -2.01
CA ALA A 120 1.30 17.77 -3.33
C ALA A 120 0.19 18.82 -3.52
N THR A 121 -1.01 18.57 -2.98
CA THR A 121 -2.16 19.49 -3.08
C THR A 121 -2.20 20.52 -1.95
N GLY A 122 -1.31 20.41 -0.96
CA GLY A 122 -1.32 21.28 0.23
C GLY A 122 -2.49 21.05 1.19
N THR A 123 -3.38 20.08 0.89
CA THR A 123 -4.55 19.73 1.73
C THR A 123 -4.14 19.22 3.11
N ILE A 124 -2.89 18.75 3.26
CA ILE A 124 -2.36 18.33 4.55
C ILE A 124 -2.41 19.47 5.60
N ARG A 125 -2.19 20.73 5.19
CA ARG A 125 -2.27 21.89 6.10
C ARG A 125 -3.68 22.06 6.63
N ALA A 126 -4.69 22.01 5.76
CA ALA A 126 -6.09 22.07 6.17
C ALA A 126 -6.46 20.93 7.11
N THR A 127 -6.08 19.70 6.77
CA THR A 127 -6.33 18.51 7.61
C THR A 127 -5.73 18.67 9.01
N MET A 128 -4.49 19.21 9.09
CA MET A 128 -3.79 19.40 10.37
C MET A 128 -4.34 20.57 11.20
N THR A 129 -5.01 21.54 10.57
CA THR A 129 -5.70 22.63 11.27
C THR A 129 -6.93 22.12 11.99
N PHE A 130 -7.70 21.23 11.36
CA PHE A 130 -8.90 20.63 11.97
C PHE A 130 -8.59 19.54 12.99
N VAL A 131 -7.45 18.83 12.84
CA VAL A 131 -7.03 17.75 13.74
C VAL A 131 -5.67 18.10 14.35
N PRO A 132 -5.62 18.87 15.45
CA PRO A 132 -4.35 19.34 16.04
C PRO A 132 -3.46 18.20 16.52
N LYS A 133 -4.04 17.05 16.86
CA LYS A 133 -3.29 15.82 17.14
C LYS A 133 -3.04 15.09 15.81
N ARG A 134 -1.85 15.25 15.22
CA ARG A 134 -1.45 14.73 13.90
C ARG A 134 -1.44 13.20 13.79
N LEU A 135 -1.23 12.50 14.91
CA LEU A 135 -1.14 11.04 14.96
C LEU A 135 -2.44 10.32 14.57
N PRO A 136 -3.64 10.75 15.04
CA PRO A 136 -4.88 10.10 14.64
C PRO A 136 -5.08 10.06 13.12
N VAL A 137 -4.59 11.06 12.38
CA VAL A 137 -4.69 11.10 10.92
C VAL A 137 -3.87 9.95 10.29
N LEU A 138 -2.60 9.77 10.73
CA LEU A 138 -1.76 8.69 10.21
C LEU A 138 -2.34 7.30 10.51
N TRP A 139 -2.78 7.07 11.76
CA TRP A 139 -3.36 5.79 12.16
C TRP A 139 -4.69 5.51 11.48
N SER A 140 -5.56 6.52 11.32
CA SER A 140 -6.83 6.38 10.59
C SER A 140 -6.59 6.07 9.12
N LYS A 141 -5.58 6.71 8.52
CA LYS A 141 -5.20 6.45 7.13
C LYS A 141 -4.64 5.04 6.94
N ALA A 142 -3.75 4.60 7.83
CA ALA A 142 -3.22 3.24 7.84
C ALA A 142 -4.34 2.21 8.01
N ALA A 143 -5.24 2.42 8.99
CA ALA A 143 -6.37 1.53 9.24
C ALA A 143 -7.35 1.47 8.04
N ALA A 144 -7.65 2.61 7.41
CA ALA A 144 -8.51 2.67 6.24
C ALA A 144 -7.88 1.96 5.03
N LEU A 145 -6.56 2.12 4.83
CA LEU A 145 -5.83 1.39 3.79
C LEU A 145 -5.86 -0.11 4.03
N VAL A 146 -5.57 -0.58 5.23
CA VAL A 146 -5.63 -2.00 5.58
C VAL A 146 -7.05 -2.54 5.37
N ALA A 147 -8.07 -1.83 5.87
CA ALA A 147 -9.47 -2.25 5.72
C ALA A 147 -9.94 -2.31 4.25
N MET A 148 -9.34 -1.53 3.37
CA MET A 148 -9.65 -1.54 1.94
C MET A 148 -8.81 -2.58 1.17
N THR A 149 -7.52 -2.71 1.46
CA THR A 149 -6.60 -3.55 0.69
C THR A 149 -6.67 -5.01 1.09
N LEU A 150 -6.75 -5.31 2.39
CA LEU A 150 -6.71 -6.70 2.87
C LEU A 150 -7.84 -7.57 2.32
N PRO A 151 -9.12 -7.18 2.36
CA PRO A 151 -10.19 -8.00 1.80
C PRO A 151 -10.05 -8.24 0.30
N VAL A 152 -9.63 -7.22 -0.45
CA VAL A 152 -9.44 -7.32 -1.90
C VAL A 152 -8.25 -8.24 -2.21
N MET A 153 -7.16 -8.14 -1.46
CA MET A 153 -6.00 -9.02 -1.66
C MET A 153 -6.30 -10.46 -1.24
N ILE A 154 -7.08 -10.70 -0.17
CA ILE A 154 -7.55 -12.04 0.18
C ILE A 154 -8.38 -12.62 -0.97
N ALA A 155 -9.32 -11.86 -1.51
CA ALA A 155 -10.13 -12.32 -2.64
C ALA A 155 -9.27 -12.59 -3.89
N ALA A 156 -8.31 -11.71 -4.18
CA ALA A 156 -7.39 -11.86 -5.32
C ALA A 156 -6.48 -13.09 -5.17
N THR A 157 -5.86 -13.30 -4.01
CA THR A 157 -4.98 -14.47 -3.79
C THR A 157 -5.75 -15.78 -3.80
N LEU A 158 -6.97 -15.81 -3.24
CA LEU A 158 -7.84 -16.99 -3.33
C LEU A 158 -8.26 -17.26 -4.79
N ALA A 159 -8.68 -16.23 -5.51
CA ALA A 159 -9.03 -16.38 -6.93
C ALA A 159 -7.84 -16.87 -7.75
N THR A 160 -6.66 -16.29 -7.53
CA THR A 160 -5.40 -16.72 -8.17
C THR A 160 -5.08 -18.18 -7.86
N PHE A 161 -5.22 -18.58 -6.61
CA PHE A 161 -4.99 -19.95 -6.18
C PHE A 161 -5.93 -20.93 -6.91
N PHE A 162 -7.24 -20.72 -6.87
CA PHE A 162 -8.19 -21.63 -7.49
C PHE A 162 -8.06 -21.69 -9.02
N ILE A 163 -7.92 -20.53 -9.67
CA ILE A 163 -7.72 -20.46 -11.12
C ILE A 163 -6.39 -21.13 -11.49
N GLY A 164 -5.31 -20.84 -10.77
CA GLY A 164 -3.99 -21.39 -11.04
C GLY A 164 -3.94 -22.91 -10.84
N GLN A 165 -4.51 -23.44 -9.76
CA GLN A 165 -4.57 -24.89 -9.53
C GLN A 165 -5.42 -25.61 -10.60
N ALA A 166 -6.52 -24.99 -11.02
CA ALA A 166 -7.33 -25.55 -12.12
C ALA A 166 -6.57 -25.58 -13.45
N LEU A 167 -5.77 -24.55 -13.74
CA LEU A 167 -4.95 -24.50 -14.96
C LEU A 167 -3.77 -25.48 -14.89
N LEU A 168 -3.11 -25.64 -13.73
CA LEU A 168 -2.07 -26.66 -13.54
C LEU A 168 -2.60 -28.07 -13.78
N GLY A 169 -3.78 -28.38 -13.21
CA GLY A 169 -4.38 -29.72 -13.34
C GLY A 169 -5.06 -29.97 -14.70
N ALA A 170 -5.28 -28.93 -15.54
CA ALA A 170 -5.86 -29.09 -16.88
C ALA A 170 -4.80 -29.18 -17.98
N GLY A 171 -3.52 -28.99 -17.64
CA GLY A 171 -2.42 -29.07 -18.60
C GLY A 171 -2.00 -30.50 -18.98
N ASP A 172 -1.20 -30.62 -20.03
CA ASP A 172 -0.71 -31.90 -20.54
C ASP A 172 0.45 -32.48 -19.70
N LEU A 173 1.04 -31.67 -18.84
CA LEU A 173 2.11 -32.11 -17.92
C LEU A 173 1.49 -32.66 -16.64
N ASP A 174 1.98 -33.80 -16.18
CA ASP A 174 1.55 -34.42 -14.90
C ASP A 174 2.16 -33.65 -13.71
N VAL A 175 1.63 -32.44 -13.48
CA VAL A 175 2.09 -31.57 -12.41
C VAL A 175 1.20 -31.75 -11.19
N ALA A 176 1.82 -31.94 -10.03
CA ALA A 176 1.09 -32.01 -8.77
C ALA A 176 0.30 -30.73 -8.51
N THR A 177 -0.97 -30.87 -8.13
CA THR A 177 -1.82 -29.76 -7.70
C THR A 177 -1.95 -29.75 -6.18
N ALA A 178 -2.15 -28.58 -5.60
CA ALA A 178 -2.33 -28.42 -4.17
C ALA A 178 -3.78 -28.06 -3.82
N GLY A 179 -4.31 -28.67 -2.77
CA GLY A 179 -5.61 -28.31 -2.18
C GLY A 179 -5.47 -27.24 -1.10
N LEU A 180 -6.53 -26.42 -0.91
CA LEU A 180 -6.51 -25.39 0.14
C LEU A 180 -6.41 -26.01 1.56
N GLY A 181 -6.80 -27.26 1.73
CA GLY A 181 -6.69 -28.01 2.99
C GLY A 181 -5.31 -28.61 3.26
N ASP A 182 -4.41 -28.59 2.28
CA ASP A 182 -3.09 -29.16 2.45
C ASP A 182 -2.24 -28.35 3.43
N PRO A 183 -1.33 -29.01 4.16
CA PRO A 183 -0.52 -28.34 5.17
C PRO A 183 0.26 -27.16 4.63
N GLY A 184 0.03 -25.98 5.17
CA GLY A 184 0.73 -24.74 4.81
C GLY A 184 0.12 -23.95 3.65
N VAL A 185 -0.76 -24.52 2.83
CA VAL A 185 -1.35 -23.84 1.66
C VAL A 185 -2.20 -22.65 2.07
N LEU A 186 -3.13 -22.82 3.02
CA LEU A 186 -3.95 -21.71 3.52
C LEU A 186 -3.09 -20.58 4.11
N ARG A 187 -2.03 -20.95 4.85
CA ARG A 187 -1.05 -19.97 5.36
C ARG A 187 -0.38 -19.20 4.23
N ALA A 188 0.05 -19.88 3.17
CA ALA A 188 0.71 -19.26 2.03
C ALA A 188 -0.23 -18.28 1.30
N VAL A 189 -1.47 -18.68 1.03
CA VAL A 189 -2.47 -17.85 0.34
C VAL A 189 -2.84 -16.62 1.15
N LEU A 190 -3.21 -16.79 2.43
CA LEU A 190 -3.53 -15.67 3.31
C LEU A 190 -2.30 -14.83 3.66
N GLY A 191 -1.16 -15.48 3.84
CA GLY A 191 0.13 -14.82 4.05
C GLY A 191 0.49 -13.87 2.91
N THR A 192 0.27 -14.27 1.67
CA THR A 192 0.48 -13.42 0.49
C THR A 192 -0.42 -12.17 0.53
N ALA A 193 -1.69 -12.31 0.89
CA ALA A 193 -2.58 -11.16 1.06
C ALA A 193 -2.11 -10.21 2.17
N VAL A 194 -1.64 -10.75 3.29
CA VAL A 194 -1.07 -9.98 4.40
C VAL A 194 0.23 -9.28 3.97
N TYR A 195 1.10 -9.97 3.25
CA TYR A 195 2.32 -9.40 2.68
C TYR A 195 2.02 -8.18 1.80
N LEU A 196 1.13 -8.32 0.81
CA LEU A 196 0.75 -7.24 -0.10
C LEU A 196 0.12 -6.05 0.63
N THR A 197 -0.71 -6.33 1.64
CA THR A 197 -1.29 -5.29 2.49
C THR A 197 -0.21 -4.58 3.32
N GLY A 198 0.74 -5.32 3.87
CA GLY A 198 1.88 -4.78 4.63
C GLY A 198 2.75 -3.86 3.77
N ILE A 199 3.02 -4.23 2.52
CA ILE A 199 3.73 -3.37 1.55
C ILE A 199 3.00 -2.05 1.32
N THR A 200 1.67 -2.06 1.26
CA THR A 200 0.88 -0.82 1.15
C THR A 200 1.09 0.09 2.36
N VAL A 201 1.17 -0.49 3.56
CA VAL A 201 1.42 0.27 4.80
C VAL A 201 2.86 0.79 4.86
N ILE A 202 3.84 0.01 4.42
CA ILE A 202 5.24 0.47 4.26
C ILE A 202 5.28 1.64 3.27
N GLY A 203 4.58 1.54 2.15
CA GLY A 203 4.45 2.64 1.18
C GLY A 203 3.89 3.92 1.79
N LEU A 204 2.83 3.83 2.60
CA LEU A 204 2.28 4.97 3.35
C LEU A 204 3.32 5.59 4.28
N ALA A 205 4.07 4.78 5.01
CA ALA A 205 5.11 5.25 5.92
C ALA A 205 6.25 5.96 5.17
N LEU A 206 6.73 5.38 4.07
CA LEU A 206 7.76 5.99 3.21
C LEU A 206 7.26 7.31 2.59
N GLY A 207 6.02 7.35 2.09
CA GLY A 207 5.41 8.58 1.58
C GLY A 207 5.32 9.67 2.64
N THR A 208 5.04 9.31 3.89
CA THR A 208 5.02 10.24 5.03
C THR A 208 6.41 10.76 5.39
N LEU A 209 7.41 9.89 5.39
CA LEU A 209 8.80 10.22 5.75
C LEU A 209 9.47 11.11 4.70
N LEU A 210 9.31 10.77 3.43
CA LEU A 210 10.01 11.40 2.31
C LEU A 210 9.22 12.57 1.70
N ARG A 211 7.93 12.69 1.99
CA ARG A 211 7.03 13.79 1.56
C ARG A 211 6.98 14.03 0.05
N GLY A 212 7.50 13.10 -0.74
CA GLY A 212 7.55 13.19 -2.19
C GLY A 212 7.16 11.86 -2.83
N THR A 213 6.30 11.90 -3.86
CA THR A 213 5.79 10.69 -4.52
C THR A 213 6.92 9.91 -5.18
N ALA A 214 7.77 10.58 -5.97
CA ALA A 214 8.91 9.94 -6.63
C ALA A 214 9.88 9.31 -5.62
N ALA A 215 10.28 10.05 -4.58
CA ALA A 215 11.17 9.56 -3.55
C ALA A 215 10.57 8.37 -2.79
N GLY A 216 9.28 8.42 -2.45
CA GLY A 216 8.57 7.33 -1.78
C GLY A 216 8.52 6.05 -2.61
N ILE A 217 8.21 6.17 -3.91
CA ILE A 217 8.16 5.03 -4.85
C ILE A 217 9.57 4.47 -5.06
N SER A 218 10.59 5.30 -5.27
CA SER A 218 11.96 4.86 -5.46
C SER A 218 12.51 4.16 -4.21
N ALA A 219 12.20 4.66 -3.01
CA ALA A 219 12.60 4.01 -1.76
C ALA A 219 11.91 2.66 -1.57
N LEU A 220 10.62 2.56 -1.92
CA LEU A 220 9.88 1.31 -1.86
C LEU A 220 10.46 0.28 -2.85
N PHE A 221 10.70 0.70 -4.10
CA PHE A 221 11.33 -0.14 -5.11
C PHE A 221 12.71 -0.62 -4.68
N GLY A 222 13.52 0.31 -4.15
CA GLY A 222 14.84 -0.01 -3.60
C GLY A 222 14.76 -1.07 -2.52
N LEU A 223 13.85 -0.88 -1.56
CA LEU A 223 13.70 -1.77 -0.41
C LEU A 223 13.22 -3.18 -0.80
N VAL A 224 12.22 -3.26 -1.67
CA VAL A 224 11.53 -4.53 -1.97
C VAL A 224 12.24 -5.33 -3.07
N PHE A 225 12.88 -4.66 -4.02
CA PHE A 225 13.48 -5.30 -5.20
C PHE A 225 14.99 -5.10 -5.29
N LEU A 226 15.45 -3.85 -5.27
CA LEU A 226 16.84 -3.56 -5.59
C LEU A 226 17.79 -4.09 -4.51
N ILE A 227 17.47 -3.88 -3.23
CA ILE A 227 18.33 -4.34 -2.13
C ILE A 227 18.45 -5.87 -2.08
N PRO A 228 17.38 -6.67 -2.19
CA PRO A 228 17.49 -8.13 -2.26
C PRO A 228 18.33 -8.61 -3.45
N ILE A 229 18.10 -8.06 -4.65
CA ILE A 229 18.83 -8.42 -5.87
C ILE A 229 20.32 -8.05 -5.75
N LEU A 230 20.62 -6.83 -5.37
CA LEU A 230 22.02 -6.41 -5.18
C LEU A 230 22.69 -7.17 -4.03
N GLY A 231 21.93 -7.48 -2.97
CA GLY A 231 22.41 -8.27 -1.85
C GLY A 231 22.83 -9.67 -2.29
N SER A 232 22.02 -10.37 -3.07
CA SER A 232 22.35 -11.70 -3.58
C SER A 232 23.52 -11.69 -4.58
N LEU A 233 23.74 -10.56 -5.29
CA LEU A 233 24.78 -10.44 -6.30
C LEU A 233 26.12 -9.97 -5.72
N LEU A 234 26.09 -9.07 -4.74
CA LEU A 234 27.29 -8.34 -4.29
C LEU A 234 27.80 -8.78 -2.91
N LEU A 235 26.93 -9.36 -2.07
CA LEU A 235 27.36 -9.82 -0.75
C LEU A 235 28.13 -11.14 -0.85
N PRO A 236 29.22 -11.30 -0.09
CA PRO A 236 29.85 -12.62 0.10
C PRO A 236 28.84 -13.63 0.65
N ALA A 237 28.96 -14.93 0.26
CA ALA A 237 28.04 -15.98 0.69
C ALA A 237 27.89 -16.02 2.23
N SER A 238 28.94 -15.82 2.99
CA SER A 238 28.90 -15.80 4.46
C SER A 238 28.05 -14.66 5.07
N LEU A 239 27.79 -13.60 4.32
CA LEU A 239 26.91 -12.51 4.75
C LEU A 239 25.50 -12.64 4.18
N GLN A 240 25.33 -13.34 3.06
CA GLN A 240 24.02 -13.56 2.46
C GLN A 240 23.07 -14.26 3.45
N ASP A 241 23.50 -15.34 4.06
CA ASP A 241 22.71 -16.13 5.03
C ASP A 241 22.30 -15.32 6.27
N ASN A 242 23.09 -14.29 6.63
CA ASN A 242 22.85 -13.46 7.80
C ASN A 242 22.07 -12.18 7.53
N VAL A 243 21.94 -11.74 6.26
CA VAL A 243 21.33 -10.45 5.92
C VAL A 243 20.07 -10.64 5.08
N LEU A 244 20.14 -11.46 4.01
CA LEU A 244 19.05 -11.59 3.06
C LEU A 244 17.75 -12.12 3.67
N PRO A 245 17.74 -13.10 4.59
CA PRO A 245 16.51 -13.61 5.18
C PRO A 245 15.70 -12.56 5.94
N TYR A 246 16.36 -11.49 6.42
CA TYR A 246 15.72 -10.41 7.17
C TYR A 246 15.19 -9.28 6.31
N LEU A 247 15.39 -9.30 5.00
CA LEU A 247 14.79 -8.32 4.09
C LEU A 247 13.26 -8.54 3.97
N PRO A 248 12.46 -7.50 3.75
CA PRO A 248 11.01 -7.60 3.83
C PRO A 248 10.41 -8.61 2.82
N SER A 249 10.96 -8.71 1.61
CA SER A 249 10.53 -9.67 0.60
C SER A 249 10.88 -11.12 0.99
N ASN A 250 12.12 -11.36 1.43
CA ASN A 250 12.58 -12.70 1.82
C ASN A 250 11.91 -13.18 3.13
N ALA A 251 11.74 -12.28 4.10
CA ALA A 251 10.97 -12.56 5.30
C ALA A 251 9.51 -12.93 4.98
N ALA A 252 8.92 -12.28 3.96
CA ALA A 252 7.58 -12.64 3.48
C ALA A 252 7.57 -14.01 2.82
N THR A 253 8.55 -14.36 1.98
CA THR A 253 8.68 -15.66 1.36
C THR A 253 8.66 -16.79 2.39
N SER A 254 9.24 -16.60 3.57
CA SER A 254 9.25 -17.61 4.65
C SER A 254 7.84 -18.06 5.10
N PHE A 255 6.82 -17.19 5.01
CA PHE A 255 5.46 -17.57 5.41
C PHE A 255 4.47 -17.65 4.23
N THR A 256 4.90 -17.26 3.02
CA THR A 256 4.09 -17.36 1.80
C THR A 256 4.42 -18.62 0.97
N SER A 257 5.55 -19.29 1.20
CA SER A 257 5.89 -20.56 0.59
C SER A 257 5.34 -21.74 1.39
N VAL A 258 4.95 -22.81 0.71
CA VAL A 258 4.55 -24.07 1.33
C VAL A 258 5.79 -24.92 1.60
N VAL A 259 6.68 -25.02 0.63
CA VAL A 259 7.96 -25.73 0.76
C VAL A 259 8.96 -24.82 1.47
N PRO A 260 9.54 -25.27 2.61
CA PRO A 260 10.54 -24.49 3.32
C PRO A 260 11.82 -24.32 2.48
N THR A 261 12.30 -23.11 2.35
CA THR A 261 13.60 -22.83 1.73
C THR A 261 14.66 -22.84 2.83
N PRO A 262 15.72 -23.69 2.73
CA PRO A 262 16.72 -23.85 3.79
C PRO A 262 17.39 -22.55 4.25
N ASP A 263 17.61 -21.62 3.31
CA ASP A 263 18.33 -20.37 3.55
C ASP A 263 17.43 -19.25 4.08
N LEU A 264 16.12 -19.52 4.29
CA LEU A 264 15.16 -18.56 4.80
C LEU A 264 14.77 -18.85 6.26
N LEU A 265 14.17 -17.85 6.89
CA LEU A 265 13.65 -17.97 8.25
C LEU A 265 12.48 -18.96 8.27
N GLY A 266 12.23 -19.58 9.43
CA GLY A 266 10.98 -20.29 9.64
C GLY A 266 9.77 -19.36 9.53
N ALA A 267 8.61 -19.87 9.12
CA ALA A 267 7.41 -19.07 8.82
C ALA A 267 7.02 -18.06 9.94
N GLY A 268 7.10 -18.48 11.20
CA GLY A 268 6.79 -17.60 12.34
C GLY A 268 7.83 -16.49 12.53
N ALA A 269 9.12 -16.81 12.39
CA ALA A 269 10.19 -15.82 12.48
C ALA A 269 10.12 -14.83 11.32
N GLY A 270 9.89 -15.32 10.08
CA GLY A 270 9.68 -14.47 8.91
C GLY A 270 8.50 -13.52 9.07
N ALA A 271 7.36 -14.01 9.59
CA ALA A 271 6.20 -13.17 9.88
C ALA A 271 6.51 -12.09 10.93
N ALA A 272 7.27 -12.40 11.96
CA ALA A 272 7.70 -11.42 12.98
C ALA A 272 8.63 -10.35 12.40
N VAL A 273 9.60 -10.76 11.59
CA VAL A 273 10.53 -9.82 10.90
C VAL A 273 9.74 -8.93 9.93
N PHE A 274 8.82 -9.50 9.14
CA PHE A 274 7.98 -8.70 8.25
C PHE A 274 7.08 -7.72 9.01
N ALA A 275 6.48 -8.15 10.13
CA ALA A 275 5.72 -7.26 11.00
C ALA A 275 6.58 -6.09 11.53
N ALA A 276 7.84 -6.35 11.89
CA ALA A 276 8.77 -5.27 12.26
C ALA A 276 9.00 -4.29 11.10
N TRP A 277 9.15 -4.77 9.85
CA TRP A 277 9.27 -3.93 8.67
C TRP A 277 8.01 -3.09 8.39
N VAL A 278 6.83 -3.54 8.79
CA VAL A 278 5.60 -2.75 8.70
C VAL A 278 5.53 -1.72 9.83
N VAL A 279 5.81 -2.13 11.07
CA VAL A 279 5.61 -1.31 12.27
C VAL A 279 6.67 -0.23 12.39
N LEU A 280 7.96 -0.55 12.21
CA LEU A 280 9.05 0.40 12.44
C LEU A 280 8.99 1.64 11.53
N PRO A 281 8.77 1.54 10.21
CA PRO A 281 8.59 2.72 9.36
C PRO A 281 7.36 3.56 9.73
N VAL A 282 6.27 2.93 10.15
CA VAL A 282 5.06 3.66 10.61
C VAL A 282 5.35 4.43 11.89
N LEU A 283 6.07 3.84 12.84
CA LEU A 283 6.50 4.54 14.06
C LEU A 283 7.46 5.68 13.73
N ALA A 284 8.41 5.47 12.84
CA ALA A 284 9.31 6.51 12.36
C ALA A 284 8.53 7.66 11.68
N ALA A 285 7.53 7.33 10.84
CA ALA A 285 6.64 8.30 10.23
C ALA A 285 5.83 9.09 11.26
N ALA A 286 5.33 8.40 12.30
CA ALA A 286 4.61 9.03 13.41
C ALA A 286 5.49 10.03 14.17
N VAL A 287 6.75 9.67 14.46
CA VAL A 287 7.73 10.56 15.11
C VAL A 287 8.07 11.75 14.20
N ALA A 288 8.33 11.49 12.91
CA ALA A 288 8.61 12.55 11.94
C ALA A 288 7.45 13.55 11.82
N LEU A 289 6.21 13.05 11.82
CA LEU A 289 5.02 13.90 11.72
C LEU A 289 4.82 14.78 12.98
N LYS A 290 5.25 14.30 14.17
CA LYS A 290 5.26 15.10 15.39
C LYS A 290 6.32 16.20 15.38
N ARG A 291 7.54 15.87 14.92
CA ARG A 291 8.71 16.74 15.06
C ARG A 291 8.85 17.77 13.94
N ARG A 292 8.39 17.46 12.73
CA ARG A 292 8.57 18.34 11.56
C ARG A 292 7.35 19.25 11.40
N PRO A 293 7.53 20.57 11.22
CA PRO A 293 6.43 21.47 10.82
C PRO A 293 5.91 21.07 9.44
N VAL A 294 4.60 21.27 9.23
CA VAL A 294 3.87 20.99 7.97
C VAL A 294 3.69 22.28 7.20
#